data_1c9a3682e522e5ef565e452549f4df29
#
_entry.id   1c9a3682e522e5ef565e452549f4df29
#
_cell.length_a   1.000
_cell.length_b   1.000
_cell.length_c   1.000
_cell.angle_alpha   90.00
_cell.angle_beta   90.00
_cell.angle_gamma   90.00
#
_symmetry.space_group_name_H-M   'P 1'
#
loop_
_entity.id
_entity.type
_entity.pdbx_description
1 polymer ?
#
loop_
_entity_poly.entity_id
_entity_poly.type
_entity_poly.pdbx_seq_one_letter_code
_entity_poly.pdbx_strand_id
1 'polypeptide(L)'
;MPLRHCTFQKGGIPLELNKKNIKRVLLLIACAILLYWGLNNLSVLGGLLSSILSLFSPLLIGVGIAYVMNLLLMAIERLWDKALKKAPELWRVKLKRPICLTLAFLLFLGIIFAIIFILIPRLEEAGTNLVANVPGYITQIQGWWDSLTAFAADHGITLPELSMNVEDATKFITKLLTSNGDSVVNTTINITTSILGALVNVLLALVFSVYMLAQKEKLLAQSKRLLLAALPQKAGERTMHILKLTNGAFSSFVTGQVTEAFILGTLCCLGMLILRLPYALPVSVIISFTSLIPIFGAWIGAATGAFLIVFVSPVKALTFLIFLLILQQVEGNLIYPKVVGKSVGLPGLWVLAAVTIGGGAFGVLGMLLGVPVCSVIYALVQDYLRAQPAQQPPAPPAEQ
;
A
#
# COMPACT_ATOMS: atom_id res chain seq x y z
N MET A 1 -70.99 -42.71 -38.71
CA MET A 1 -70.45 -41.65 -37.86
C MET A 1 -69.08 -42.09 -37.45
N PRO A 2 -67.95 -41.52 -37.96
CA PRO A 2 -66.58 -41.89 -37.56
C PRO A 2 -66.07 -40.96 -36.49
N LEU A 3 -65.50 -41.56 -35.44
CA LEU A 3 -64.87 -40.93 -34.31
C LEU A 3 -63.57 -40.16 -34.77
N ARG A 4 -63.58 -38.86 -34.51
CA ARG A 4 -62.36 -38.00 -34.70
C ARG A 4 -61.31 -38.34 -33.66
N HIS A 5 -60.20 -38.89 -34.11
CA HIS A 5 -58.99 -38.94 -33.32
C HIS A 5 -58.37 -37.52 -33.07
N CYS A 6 -58.41 -37.06 -31.82
CA CYS A 6 -57.65 -35.92 -31.40
C CYS A 6 -56.15 -36.35 -31.27
N THR A 7 -55.35 -35.97 -32.21
CA THR A 7 -53.90 -36.05 -32.13
C THR A 7 -53.41 -34.90 -31.27
N PHE A 8 -52.91 -35.25 -30.07
CA PHE A 8 -52.16 -34.33 -29.18
C PHE A 8 -50.78 -34.13 -29.79
N GLN A 9 -50.56 -32.97 -30.39
CA GLN A 9 -49.26 -32.58 -30.94
C GLN A 9 -48.33 -32.16 -29.77
N LYS A 10 -47.54 -33.09 -29.27
CA LYS A 10 -46.42 -32.80 -28.32
C LYS A 10 -45.31 -32.08 -29.10
N GLY A 11 -45.23 -30.77 -28.96
CA GLY A 11 -44.12 -29.93 -29.40
C GLY A 11 -42.89 -30.20 -28.55
N GLY A 12 -42.22 -31.33 -28.73
CA GLY A 12 -40.89 -31.63 -28.18
C GLY A 12 -39.87 -31.34 -29.26
N ILE A 13 -38.98 -30.45 -29.01
CA ILE A 13 -37.76 -30.25 -29.84
C ILE A 13 -37.00 -31.56 -29.82
N PRO A 14 -36.79 -32.26 -30.96
CA PRO A 14 -36.00 -33.49 -30.96
C PRO A 14 -34.53 -33.15 -30.64
N LEU A 15 -34.11 -33.43 -29.42
CA LEU A 15 -32.71 -33.42 -29.02
C LEU A 15 -32.01 -34.57 -29.73
N GLU A 16 -31.43 -34.31 -30.91
CA GLU A 16 -30.53 -35.27 -31.55
C GLU A 16 -29.33 -35.49 -30.64
N LEU A 17 -29.30 -36.70 -30.03
CA LEU A 17 -28.24 -37.17 -29.14
C LEU A 17 -26.96 -37.52 -29.95
N ASN A 18 -26.38 -36.51 -30.61
CA ASN A 18 -25.11 -36.64 -31.24
C ASN A 18 -23.99 -36.50 -30.14
N LYS A 19 -22.90 -37.31 -30.22
CA LYS A 19 -21.79 -37.30 -29.30
C LYS A 19 -21.29 -35.87 -28.98
N LYS A 20 -21.41 -34.97 -29.92
CA LYS A 20 -21.01 -33.56 -29.81
C LYS A 20 -21.98 -32.74 -28.91
N ASN A 21 -23.25 -33.05 -29.00
CA ASN A 21 -24.31 -32.39 -28.19
C ASN A 21 -24.36 -32.96 -26.77
N ILE A 22 -24.10 -34.24 -26.59
CA ILE A 22 -23.95 -34.90 -25.27
C ILE A 22 -22.81 -34.26 -24.52
N LYS A 23 -21.61 -34.07 -25.16
CA LYS A 23 -20.46 -33.38 -24.53
C LYS A 23 -20.80 -31.93 -24.10
N ARG A 24 -21.53 -31.19 -24.92
CA ARG A 24 -21.95 -29.81 -24.59
C ARG A 24 -22.94 -29.77 -23.41
N VAL A 25 -23.94 -30.67 -23.39
CA VAL A 25 -24.90 -30.78 -22.30
C VAL A 25 -24.23 -31.22 -21.02
N LEU A 26 -23.32 -32.20 -21.06
CA LEU A 26 -22.50 -32.62 -19.91
C LEU A 26 -21.62 -31.48 -19.38
N LEU A 27 -21.03 -30.70 -20.27
CA LEU A 27 -20.22 -29.54 -19.90
C LEU A 27 -21.07 -28.43 -19.25
N LEU A 28 -22.30 -28.18 -19.76
CA LEU A 28 -23.23 -27.22 -19.16
C LEU A 28 -23.69 -27.68 -17.78
N ILE A 29 -24.01 -28.97 -17.62
CA ILE A 29 -24.38 -29.54 -16.32
C ILE A 29 -23.23 -29.45 -15.33
N ALA A 30 -22.02 -29.84 -15.74
CA ALA A 30 -20.81 -29.73 -14.92
C ALA A 30 -20.53 -28.27 -14.51
N CYS A 31 -20.71 -27.33 -15.44
CA CYS A 31 -20.54 -25.89 -15.17
C CYS A 31 -21.62 -25.38 -14.21
N ALA A 32 -22.86 -25.81 -14.34
CA ALA A 32 -23.95 -25.46 -13.43
C ALA A 32 -23.74 -26.03 -12.01
N ILE A 33 -23.27 -27.28 -11.90
CA ILE A 33 -22.93 -27.90 -10.62
C ILE A 33 -21.76 -27.19 -9.96
N LEU A 34 -20.70 -26.86 -10.71
CA LEU A 34 -19.54 -26.12 -10.21
C LEU A 34 -19.92 -24.71 -9.77
N LEU A 35 -20.80 -24.02 -10.51
CA LEU A 35 -21.34 -22.71 -10.14
C LEU A 35 -22.19 -22.79 -8.88
N TYR A 36 -23.09 -23.76 -8.78
CA TYR A 36 -23.93 -23.98 -7.60
C TYR A 36 -23.07 -24.30 -6.36
N TRP A 37 -22.12 -25.23 -6.50
CA TRP A 37 -21.20 -25.57 -5.43
C TRP A 37 -20.34 -24.37 -5.02
N GLY A 38 -19.82 -23.61 -5.98
CA GLY A 38 -19.00 -22.42 -5.75
C GLY A 38 -19.79 -21.32 -5.02
N LEU A 39 -21.02 -21.06 -5.42
CA LEU A 39 -21.89 -20.06 -4.77
C LEU A 39 -22.27 -20.48 -3.34
N ASN A 40 -22.45 -21.78 -3.11
CA ASN A 40 -22.80 -22.31 -1.78
C ASN A 40 -21.59 -22.42 -0.84
N ASN A 41 -20.37 -22.42 -1.38
CA ASN A 41 -19.11 -22.55 -0.63
C ASN A 41 -18.14 -21.36 -0.88
N LEU A 42 -18.69 -20.13 -0.89
CA LEU A 42 -17.90 -18.92 -1.11
C LEU A 42 -16.75 -18.76 -0.12
N SER A 43 -16.93 -19.21 1.14
CA SER A 43 -15.89 -19.19 2.16
C SER A 43 -14.72 -20.12 1.81
N VAL A 44 -14.99 -21.32 1.28
CA VAL A 44 -13.98 -22.28 0.86
C VAL A 44 -13.23 -21.75 -0.38
N LEU A 45 -13.96 -21.20 -1.36
CA LEU A 45 -13.36 -20.57 -2.53
C LEU A 45 -12.52 -19.35 -2.14
N GLY A 46 -13.01 -18.51 -1.22
CA GLY A 46 -12.27 -17.40 -0.65
C GLY A 46 -10.98 -17.88 0.06
N GLY A 47 -11.07 -18.94 0.86
CA GLY A 47 -9.92 -19.58 1.50
C GLY A 47 -8.89 -20.15 0.53
N LEU A 48 -9.33 -20.83 -0.51
CA LEU A 48 -8.45 -21.34 -1.58
C LEU A 48 -7.77 -20.19 -2.34
N LEU A 49 -8.54 -19.16 -2.70
CA LEU A 49 -8.01 -17.99 -3.40
C LEU A 49 -7.00 -17.23 -2.54
N SER A 50 -7.30 -17.03 -1.25
CA SER A 50 -6.36 -16.38 -0.31
C SER A 50 -5.10 -17.21 -0.12
N SER A 51 -5.20 -18.54 -0.04
CA SER A 51 -4.04 -19.44 0.06
C SER A 51 -3.16 -19.40 -1.20
N ILE A 52 -3.77 -19.38 -2.38
CA ILE A 52 -3.03 -19.23 -3.64
C ILE A 52 -2.36 -17.84 -3.70
N LEU A 53 -3.08 -16.77 -3.37
CA LEU A 53 -2.52 -15.42 -3.34
C LEU A 53 -1.39 -15.26 -2.31
N SER A 54 -1.48 -15.93 -1.16
CA SER A 54 -0.41 -15.92 -0.16
C SER A 54 0.87 -16.58 -0.65
N LEU A 55 0.80 -17.64 -1.46
CA LEU A 55 1.96 -18.25 -2.11
C LEU A 55 2.69 -17.29 -3.06
N PHE A 56 1.94 -16.39 -3.72
CA PHE A 56 2.51 -15.37 -4.60
C PHE A 56 2.93 -14.09 -3.85
N SER A 57 2.63 -13.98 -2.57
CA SER A 57 2.95 -12.80 -1.76
C SER A 57 4.43 -12.39 -1.83
N PRO A 58 5.44 -13.29 -1.68
CA PRO A 58 6.85 -12.89 -1.78
C PRO A 58 7.21 -12.36 -3.17
N LEU A 59 6.59 -12.91 -4.22
CA LEU A 59 6.79 -12.44 -5.59
C LEU A 59 6.21 -11.03 -5.79
N LEU A 60 4.99 -10.78 -5.31
CA LEU A 60 4.34 -9.45 -5.41
C LEU A 60 5.11 -8.39 -4.61
N ILE A 61 5.54 -8.73 -3.40
CA ILE A 61 6.42 -7.87 -2.59
C ILE A 61 7.74 -7.64 -3.32
N GLY A 62 8.32 -8.68 -3.91
CA GLY A 62 9.54 -8.61 -4.72
C GLY A 62 9.42 -7.69 -5.92
N VAL A 63 8.26 -7.67 -6.60
CA VAL A 63 7.97 -6.69 -7.67
C VAL A 63 7.98 -5.27 -7.13
N GLY A 64 7.31 -5.01 -5.99
CA GLY A 64 7.31 -3.69 -5.35
C GLY A 64 8.72 -3.23 -4.98
N ILE A 65 9.51 -4.10 -4.32
CA ILE A 65 10.91 -3.83 -3.98
C ILE A 65 11.73 -3.57 -5.25
N ALA A 66 11.53 -4.37 -6.32
CA ALA A 66 12.21 -4.18 -7.59
C ALA A 66 11.92 -2.81 -8.22
N TYR A 67 10.69 -2.29 -8.13
CA TYR A 67 10.38 -0.93 -8.57
C TYR A 67 11.17 0.12 -7.79
N VAL A 68 11.20 0.03 -6.45
CA VAL A 68 11.95 0.96 -5.60
C VAL A 68 13.46 0.85 -5.88
N MET A 69 14.01 -0.37 -5.91
CA MET A 69 15.41 -0.60 -6.25
C MET A 69 15.78 -0.11 -7.65
N ASN A 70 14.86 -0.21 -8.62
CA ASN A 70 15.10 0.27 -9.97
C ASN A 70 15.30 1.80 -10.03
N LEU A 71 14.71 2.57 -9.09
CA LEU A 71 14.98 4.01 -8.98
C LEU A 71 16.42 4.27 -8.56
N LEU A 72 16.89 3.55 -7.53
CA LEU A 72 18.28 3.63 -7.07
C LEU A 72 19.24 3.17 -8.17
N LEU A 73 18.93 2.06 -8.84
CA LEU A 73 19.70 1.52 -9.95
C LEU A 73 19.85 2.55 -11.08
N MET A 74 18.76 3.17 -11.51
CA MET A 74 18.80 4.20 -12.57
C MET A 74 19.62 5.42 -12.16
N ALA A 75 19.55 5.83 -10.89
CA ALA A 75 20.37 6.93 -10.38
C ALA A 75 21.86 6.58 -10.41
N ILE A 76 22.22 5.37 -9.94
CA ILE A 76 23.60 4.87 -9.92
C ILE A 76 24.11 4.68 -11.35
N GLU A 77 23.32 4.13 -12.27
CA GLU A 77 23.70 3.98 -13.68
C GLU A 77 23.95 5.31 -14.36
N ARG A 78 23.17 6.35 -14.06
CA ARG A 78 23.43 7.72 -14.55
C ARG A 78 24.75 8.30 -14.02
N LEU A 79 25.04 8.06 -12.75
CA LEU A 79 26.32 8.46 -12.14
C LEU A 79 27.49 7.69 -12.76
N TRP A 80 27.31 6.38 -12.96
CA TRP A 80 28.30 5.52 -13.63
C TRP A 80 28.63 6.01 -15.05
N ASP A 81 27.60 6.29 -15.84
CA ASP A 81 27.77 6.82 -17.20
C ASP A 81 28.48 8.17 -17.24
N LYS A 82 28.26 9.02 -16.22
CA LYS A 82 28.95 10.30 -16.09
C LYS A 82 30.42 10.13 -15.66
N ALA A 83 30.66 9.26 -14.69
CA ALA A 83 32.00 9.05 -14.11
C ALA A 83 32.94 8.31 -15.09
N LEU A 84 32.41 7.33 -15.82
CA LEU A 84 33.20 6.43 -16.67
C LEU A 84 33.09 6.72 -18.16
N LYS A 85 32.81 7.97 -18.54
CA LYS A 85 32.73 8.38 -19.97
C LYS A 85 33.99 8.05 -20.77
N LYS A 86 35.18 8.08 -20.14
CA LYS A 86 36.51 7.86 -20.77
C LYS A 86 37.06 6.44 -20.52
N ALA A 87 36.32 5.58 -19.81
CA ALA A 87 36.82 4.26 -19.44
C ALA A 87 36.70 3.24 -20.61
N PRO A 88 37.48 2.13 -20.59
CA PRO A 88 37.38 1.07 -21.57
C PRO A 88 35.98 0.50 -21.68
N GLU A 89 35.60 0.01 -22.87
CA GLU A 89 34.26 -0.49 -23.18
C GLU A 89 33.83 -1.64 -22.25
N LEU A 90 34.78 -2.48 -21.84
CA LEU A 90 34.53 -3.58 -20.91
C LEU A 90 33.95 -3.09 -19.56
N TRP A 91 34.49 -2.05 -18.98
CA TRP A 91 34.01 -1.43 -17.73
C TRP A 91 32.72 -0.65 -17.94
N ARG A 92 32.60 0.00 -19.09
CA ARG A 92 31.47 0.86 -19.40
C ARG A 92 30.18 0.06 -19.73
N VAL A 93 30.30 -1.10 -20.36
CA VAL A 93 29.14 -1.87 -20.85
C VAL A 93 28.92 -3.17 -20.09
N LYS A 94 29.94 -4.05 -20.01
CA LYS A 94 29.79 -5.39 -19.42
C LYS A 94 29.69 -5.38 -17.90
N LEU A 95 30.46 -4.54 -17.22
CA LEU A 95 30.47 -4.46 -15.75
C LEU A 95 29.47 -3.48 -15.18
N LYS A 96 28.91 -2.59 -16.00
CA LYS A 96 27.92 -1.59 -15.54
C LYS A 96 26.79 -2.24 -14.75
N ARG A 97 26.09 -3.20 -15.34
CA ARG A 97 24.88 -3.77 -14.76
C ARG A 97 25.12 -4.55 -13.47
N PRO A 98 26.06 -5.53 -13.39
CA PRO A 98 26.31 -6.25 -12.16
C PRO A 98 26.77 -5.33 -11.04
N ILE A 99 27.68 -4.39 -11.32
CA ILE A 99 28.21 -3.49 -10.28
C ILE A 99 27.14 -2.50 -9.81
N CYS A 100 26.40 -1.85 -10.73
CA CYS A 100 25.35 -0.92 -10.36
C CYS A 100 24.22 -1.61 -9.59
N LEU A 101 23.87 -2.86 -9.96
CA LEU A 101 22.85 -3.64 -9.26
C LEU A 101 23.31 -4.03 -7.84
N THR A 102 24.55 -4.50 -7.68
CA THR A 102 25.12 -4.81 -6.36
C THR A 102 25.18 -3.56 -5.49
N LEU A 103 25.62 -2.42 -6.05
CA LEU A 103 25.68 -1.16 -5.31
C LEU A 103 24.29 -0.66 -4.93
N ALA A 104 23.30 -0.77 -5.83
CA ALA A 104 21.90 -0.44 -5.54
C ALA A 104 21.33 -1.31 -4.43
N PHE A 105 21.63 -2.60 -4.44
CA PHE A 105 21.21 -3.55 -3.42
C PHE A 105 21.84 -3.24 -2.06
N LEU A 106 23.17 -3.02 -2.03
CA LEU A 106 23.88 -2.65 -0.80
C LEU A 106 23.38 -1.31 -0.25
N LEU A 107 23.13 -0.32 -1.11
CA LEU A 107 22.58 0.96 -0.70
C LEU A 107 21.15 0.80 -0.14
N PHE A 108 20.29 -0.01 -0.78
CA PHE A 108 18.95 -0.30 -0.31
C PHE A 108 18.97 -0.98 1.07
N LEU A 109 19.79 -2.00 1.24
CA LEU A 109 19.98 -2.65 2.55
C LEU A 109 20.56 -1.68 3.58
N GLY A 110 21.55 -0.88 3.19
CA GLY A 110 22.16 0.14 4.07
C GLY A 110 21.13 1.15 4.59
N ILE A 111 20.21 1.60 3.73
CA ILE A 111 19.10 2.47 4.13
C ILE A 111 18.20 1.77 5.14
N ILE A 112 17.80 0.52 4.88
CA ILE A 112 16.95 -0.25 5.80
C ILE A 112 17.63 -0.44 7.15
N PHE A 113 18.91 -0.86 7.15
CA PHE A 113 19.68 -1.02 8.39
C PHE A 113 19.85 0.29 9.16
N ALA A 114 20.13 1.39 8.46
CA ALA A 114 20.24 2.71 9.09
C ALA A 114 18.94 3.11 9.79
N ILE A 115 17.79 2.86 9.14
CA ILE A 115 16.48 3.15 9.70
C ILE A 115 16.21 2.30 10.94
N ILE A 116 16.43 0.99 10.86
CA ILE A 116 16.24 0.06 11.98
C ILE A 116 17.14 0.48 13.16
N PHE A 117 18.39 0.78 12.88
CA PHE A 117 19.38 1.16 13.90
C PHE A 117 19.05 2.50 14.58
N ILE A 118 18.46 3.44 13.84
CA ILE A 118 18.03 4.74 14.39
C ILE A 118 16.73 4.59 15.17
N LEU A 119 15.78 3.78 14.67
CA LEU A 119 14.41 3.73 15.16
C LEU A 119 14.28 2.87 16.43
N ILE A 120 14.89 1.66 16.44
CA ILE A 120 14.73 0.71 17.55
C ILE A 120 15.17 1.30 18.90
N PRO A 121 16.38 1.87 19.06
CA PRO A 121 16.81 2.40 20.35
C PRO A 121 15.92 3.57 20.83
N ARG A 122 15.41 4.38 19.90
CA ARG A 122 14.56 5.53 20.25
C ARG A 122 13.14 5.12 20.65
N LEU A 123 12.62 4.05 20.05
CA LEU A 123 11.34 3.47 20.48
C LEU A 123 11.46 2.81 21.85
N GLU A 124 12.55 2.13 22.12
CA GLU A 124 12.84 1.54 23.43
C GLU A 124 12.98 2.64 24.52
N GLU A 125 13.76 3.70 24.24
CA GLU A 125 13.89 4.88 25.11
C GLU A 125 12.52 5.54 25.36
N ALA A 126 11.71 5.73 24.33
CA ALA A 126 10.37 6.31 24.47
C ALA A 126 9.44 5.40 25.29
N GLY A 127 9.51 4.08 25.09
CA GLY A 127 8.72 3.09 25.84
C GLY A 127 9.11 3.06 27.33
N THR A 128 10.39 3.05 27.65
CA THR A 128 10.87 3.08 29.03
C THR A 128 10.53 4.40 29.73
N ASN A 129 10.68 5.53 29.04
CA ASN A 129 10.30 6.84 29.54
C ASN A 129 8.78 6.94 29.80
N LEU A 130 7.97 6.32 28.94
CA LEU A 130 6.52 6.23 29.14
C LEU A 130 6.21 5.55 30.47
N VAL A 131 6.70 4.32 30.66
CA VAL A 131 6.42 3.55 31.89
C VAL A 131 6.91 4.26 33.14
N ALA A 132 8.11 4.84 33.09
CA ALA A 132 8.71 5.53 34.24
C ALA A 132 7.93 6.80 34.64
N ASN A 133 7.33 7.49 33.67
CA ASN A 133 6.67 8.77 33.93
C ASN A 133 5.13 8.68 34.02
N VAL A 134 4.54 7.47 33.91
CA VAL A 134 3.08 7.28 34.07
C VAL A 134 2.51 7.93 35.34
N PRO A 135 3.12 7.77 36.52
CA PRO A 135 2.62 8.42 37.75
C PRO A 135 2.57 9.93 37.62
N GLY A 136 3.62 10.53 37.06
CA GLY A 136 3.68 11.98 36.85
C GLY A 136 2.64 12.52 35.87
N TYR A 137 2.30 11.76 34.81
CA TYR A 137 1.26 12.16 33.86
C TYR A 137 -0.14 12.10 34.47
N ILE A 138 -0.40 11.08 35.32
CA ILE A 138 -1.69 10.98 35.99
C ILE A 138 -1.88 12.14 36.93
N THR A 139 -0.87 12.49 37.72
CA THR A 139 -0.95 13.67 38.63
C THR A 139 -1.11 14.97 37.85
N GLN A 140 -0.50 15.14 36.69
CA GLN A 140 -0.72 16.30 35.83
C GLN A 140 -2.14 16.37 35.27
N ILE A 141 -2.67 15.23 34.79
CA ILE A 141 -4.04 15.13 34.26
C ILE A 141 -5.04 15.44 35.38
N GLN A 142 -4.83 14.88 36.56
CA GLN A 142 -5.64 15.20 37.73
C GLN A 142 -5.61 16.70 38.06
N GLY A 143 -4.43 17.32 38.12
CA GLY A 143 -4.30 18.76 38.37
C GLY A 143 -4.96 19.63 37.31
N TRP A 144 -4.94 19.22 36.04
CA TRP A 144 -5.71 19.92 35.00
C TRP A 144 -7.20 19.71 35.16
N TRP A 145 -7.62 18.49 35.51
CA TRP A 145 -9.04 18.21 35.77
C TRP A 145 -9.56 18.98 36.96
N ASP A 146 -8.81 19.07 38.06
CA ASP A 146 -9.14 19.85 39.24
C ASP A 146 -9.25 21.34 38.90
N SER A 147 -8.35 21.86 38.05
CA SER A 147 -8.44 23.26 37.59
C SER A 147 -9.68 23.48 36.71
N LEU A 148 -10.05 22.49 35.89
CA LEU A 148 -11.21 22.55 35.01
C LEU A 148 -12.51 22.42 35.80
N THR A 149 -12.54 21.56 36.84
CA THR A 149 -13.70 21.44 37.77
C THR A 149 -13.88 22.69 38.60
N ALA A 150 -12.82 23.32 39.09
CA ALA A 150 -12.87 24.59 39.77
C ALA A 150 -13.43 25.72 38.87
N PHE A 151 -12.96 25.80 37.63
CA PHE A 151 -13.48 26.76 36.64
C PHE A 151 -14.95 26.51 36.29
N ALA A 152 -15.36 25.23 36.15
CA ALA A 152 -16.75 24.85 35.86
C ALA A 152 -17.67 25.14 37.03
N ALA A 153 -17.21 24.90 38.27
CA ALA A 153 -17.96 25.19 39.50
C ALA A 153 -18.24 26.69 39.66
N ASP A 154 -17.29 27.53 39.29
CA ASP A 154 -17.43 28.99 39.28
C ASP A 154 -18.54 29.48 38.29
N HIS A 155 -18.82 28.64 37.27
CA HIS A 155 -19.87 28.87 36.27
C HIS A 155 -21.14 28.02 36.52
N GLY A 156 -21.27 27.39 37.68
CA GLY A 156 -22.46 26.63 38.08
C GLY A 156 -22.60 25.26 37.41
N ILE A 157 -21.52 24.72 36.82
CA ILE A 157 -21.48 23.41 36.17
C ILE A 157 -20.75 22.43 37.08
N THR A 158 -21.42 21.36 37.52
CA THR A 158 -20.80 20.27 38.30
C THR A 158 -20.26 19.21 37.36
N LEU A 159 -18.95 19.04 37.32
CA LEU A 159 -18.29 17.93 36.59
C LEU A 159 -18.07 16.73 37.51
N PRO A 160 -18.13 15.49 37.00
CA PRO A 160 -17.89 14.28 37.80
C PRO A 160 -16.41 14.21 38.24
N GLU A 161 -16.15 13.65 39.42
CA GLU A 161 -14.79 13.42 39.90
C GLU A 161 -14.06 12.40 39.02
N LEU A 162 -12.88 12.75 38.51
CA LEU A 162 -12.02 11.89 37.74
C LEU A 162 -11.09 11.12 38.69
N SER A 163 -11.54 9.97 39.21
CA SER A 163 -10.68 9.08 40.02
C SER A 163 -9.86 8.18 39.11
N MET A 164 -8.74 8.64 38.60
CA MET A 164 -7.78 7.81 37.90
C MET A 164 -6.82 7.15 38.91
N ASN A 165 -6.89 5.82 39.04
CA ASN A 165 -5.97 5.08 39.88
C ASN A 165 -4.63 4.89 39.10
N VAL A 166 -3.54 5.42 39.65
CA VAL A 166 -2.18 5.31 39.09
C VAL A 166 -1.81 3.84 38.83
N GLU A 167 -2.23 2.95 39.74
CA GLU A 167 -1.91 1.53 39.68
C GLU A 167 -2.62 0.84 38.50
N ASP A 168 -3.87 1.17 38.24
CA ASP A 168 -4.64 0.60 37.15
C ASP A 168 -4.17 1.14 35.79
N ALA A 169 -3.82 2.42 35.69
CA ALA A 169 -3.26 2.99 34.49
C ALA A 169 -1.86 2.42 34.18
N THR A 170 -1.02 2.25 35.20
CA THR A 170 0.30 1.63 35.05
C THR A 170 0.16 0.17 34.60
N LYS A 171 -0.76 -0.60 35.22
CA LYS A 171 -1.05 -1.98 34.80
C LYS A 171 -1.59 -2.05 33.38
N PHE A 172 -2.47 -1.11 32.98
CA PHE A 172 -3.02 -1.05 31.63
C PHE A 172 -1.93 -0.74 30.60
N ILE A 173 -1.09 0.26 30.84
CA ILE A 173 0.02 0.63 29.95
C ILE A 173 1.06 -0.49 29.91
N THR A 174 1.43 -1.05 31.06
CA THR A 174 2.34 -2.21 31.10
C THR A 174 1.74 -3.38 30.34
N LYS A 175 0.43 -3.66 30.50
CA LYS A 175 -0.28 -4.70 29.77
C LYS A 175 -0.34 -4.43 28.26
N LEU A 176 -0.47 -3.17 27.82
CA LEU A 176 -0.40 -2.81 26.41
C LEU A 176 1.01 -2.98 25.85
N LEU A 177 2.04 -2.61 26.60
CA LEU A 177 3.45 -2.72 26.17
C LEU A 177 3.98 -4.15 26.29
N THR A 178 3.52 -4.90 27.29
CA THR A 178 3.90 -6.31 27.51
C THR A 178 2.86 -7.29 26.97
N SER A 179 1.85 -6.79 26.25
CA SER A 179 0.73 -7.51 25.61
C SER A 179 0.77 -9.04 25.80
N ASN A 180 -0.06 -9.52 26.73
CA ASN A 180 -0.28 -10.94 27.05
C ASN A 180 0.59 -11.55 28.16
N GLY A 181 0.35 -11.12 29.39
CA GLY A 181 1.00 -11.65 30.61
C GLY A 181 0.80 -13.13 30.92
N ASP A 182 0.11 -13.92 30.11
CA ASP A 182 -0.19 -15.34 30.44
C ASP A 182 0.55 -16.37 29.58
N SER A 183 1.44 -15.95 28.68
CA SER A 183 2.31 -16.92 28.02
C SER A 183 3.53 -16.25 27.37
N VAL A 184 4.43 -15.69 28.18
CA VAL A 184 5.73 -15.20 27.69
C VAL A 184 6.41 -16.25 26.82
N VAL A 185 6.31 -17.53 27.18
CA VAL A 185 6.87 -18.64 26.41
C VAL A 185 6.11 -18.84 25.09
N ASN A 186 4.77 -18.90 25.13
CA ASN A 186 3.96 -19.10 23.92
C ASN A 186 3.95 -17.85 23.02
N THR A 187 3.93 -16.66 23.60
CA THR A 187 4.06 -15.39 22.86
C THR A 187 5.44 -15.27 22.25
N THR A 188 6.51 -15.62 22.96
CA THR A 188 7.88 -15.61 22.42
C THR A 188 8.02 -16.61 21.28
N ILE A 189 7.47 -17.82 21.39
CA ILE A 189 7.47 -18.81 20.30
C ILE A 189 6.66 -18.29 19.09
N ASN A 190 5.46 -17.75 19.32
CA ASN A 190 4.60 -17.23 18.26
C ASN A 190 5.20 -15.98 17.60
N ILE A 191 5.80 -15.07 18.35
CA ILE A 191 6.53 -13.91 17.81
C ILE A 191 7.75 -14.39 17.02
N THR A 192 8.53 -15.32 17.57
CA THR A 192 9.73 -15.85 16.91
C THR A 192 9.36 -16.57 15.61
N THR A 193 8.32 -17.40 15.59
CA THR A 193 7.86 -18.08 14.36
C THR A 193 7.25 -17.11 13.34
N SER A 194 6.53 -16.09 13.81
CA SER A 194 5.97 -15.04 12.95
C SER A 194 7.07 -14.15 12.35
N ILE A 195 8.08 -13.79 13.15
CA ILE A 195 9.26 -13.02 12.68
C ILE A 195 10.09 -13.86 11.71
N LEU A 196 10.33 -15.14 12.01
CA LEU A 196 11.02 -16.05 11.09
C LEU A 196 10.27 -16.21 9.76
N GLY A 197 8.95 -16.39 9.80
CA GLY A 197 8.12 -16.47 8.60
C GLY A 197 8.13 -15.16 7.79
N ALA A 198 8.03 -14.01 8.47
CA ALA A 198 8.15 -12.70 7.83
C ALA A 198 9.55 -12.50 7.23
N LEU A 199 10.61 -12.89 7.95
CA LEU A 199 12.00 -12.78 7.48
C LEU A 199 12.22 -13.63 6.22
N VAL A 200 11.74 -14.87 6.19
CA VAL A 200 11.82 -15.74 5.00
C VAL A 200 11.10 -15.11 3.83
N ASN A 201 9.88 -14.58 4.03
CA ASN A 201 9.13 -13.91 2.97
C ASN A 201 9.85 -12.67 2.45
N VAL A 202 10.45 -11.86 3.32
CA VAL A 202 11.23 -10.68 2.93
C VAL A 202 12.51 -11.08 2.20
N LEU A 203 13.22 -12.11 2.66
CA LEU A 203 14.40 -12.63 1.97
C LEU A 203 14.06 -13.17 0.58
N LEU A 204 12.98 -13.95 0.47
CA LEU A 204 12.50 -14.42 -0.84
C LEU A 204 12.12 -13.25 -1.75
N ALA A 205 11.40 -12.25 -1.23
CA ALA A 205 11.03 -11.06 -1.99
C ALA A 205 12.27 -10.26 -2.46
N LEU A 206 13.30 -10.14 -1.62
CA LEU A 206 14.58 -9.52 -1.98
C LEU A 206 15.29 -10.32 -3.09
N VAL A 207 15.37 -11.64 -2.95
CA VAL A 207 15.93 -12.52 -3.99
C VAL A 207 15.18 -12.35 -5.31
N PHE A 208 13.84 -12.42 -5.29
CA PHE A 208 13.02 -12.21 -6.48
C PHE A 208 13.26 -10.82 -7.09
N SER A 209 13.35 -9.76 -6.27
CA SER A 209 13.58 -8.40 -6.76
C SER A 209 14.92 -8.28 -7.50
N VAL A 210 15.99 -8.85 -6.94
CA VAL A 210 17.31 -8.87 -7.56
C VAL A 210 17.32 -9.65 -8.87
N TYR A 211 16.70 -10.85 -8.90
CA TYR A 211 16.59 -11.65 -10.12
C TYR A 211 15.78 -10.93 -11.20
N MET A 212 14.67 -10.31 -10.82
CA MET A 212 13.84 -9.53 -11.76
C MET A 212 14.61 -8.34 -12.34
N LEU A 213 15.37 -7.62 -11.52
CA LEU A 213 16.20 -6.50 -12.00
C LEU A 213 17.37 -6.97 -12.86
N ALA A 214 18.05 -8.05 -12.44
CA ALA A 214 19.18 -8.60 -13.17
C ALA A 214 18.79 -9.07 -14.57
N GLN A 215 17.60 -9.64 -14.73
CA GLN A 215 17.12 -10.23 -15.99
C GLN A 215 15.94 -9.44 -16.60
N LYS A 216 15.77 -8.17 -16.23
CA LYS A 216 14.63 -7.33 -16.61
C LYS A 216 14.33 -7.37 -18.13
N GLU A 217 15.35 -7.15 -18.98
CA GLU A 217 15.16 -7.13 -20.43
C GLU A 217 14.80 -8.51 -20.98
N LYS A 218 15.43 -9.56 -20.47
CA LYS A 218 15.16 -10.94 -20.89
C LYS A 218 13.74 -11.36 -20.53
N LEU A 219 13.31 -11.08 -19.30
CA LEU A 219 11.95 -11.35 -18.82
C LEU A 219 10.91 -10.59 -19.63
N LEU A 220 11.12 -9.29 -19.87
CA LEU A 220 10.21 -8.48 -20.67
C LEU A 220 10.13 -8.99 -22.13
N ALA A 221 11.27 -9.36 -22.73
CA ALA A 221 11.30 -9.91 -24.09
C ALA A 221 10.59 -11.27 -24.17
N GLN A 222 10.80 -12.15 -23.20
CA GLN A 222 10.13 -13.48 -23.14
C GLN A 222 8.63 -13.31 -22.93
N SER A 223 8.20 -12.47 -21.97
CA SER A 223 6.78 -12.20 -21.72
C SER A 223 6.10 -11.62 -22.95
N LYS A 224 6.76 -10.67 -23.65
CA LYS A 224 6.25 -10.10 -24.90
C LYS A 224 6.10 -11.17 -26.00
N ARG A 225 7.10 -12.04 -26.18
CA ARG A 225 7.05 -13.12 -27.18
C ARG A 225 5.93 -14.12 -26.88
N LEU A 226 5.82 -14.54 -25.62
CA LEU A 226 4.77 -15.45 -25.19
C LEU A 226 3.37 -14.87 -25.42
N LEU A 227 3.18 -13.62 -25.06
CA LEU A 227 1.91 -12.92 -25.20
C LEU A 227 1.49 -12.75 -26.66
N LEU A 228 2.42 -12.38 -27.54
CA LEU A 228 2.17 -12.25 -28.98
C LEU A 228 1.95 -13.60 -29.68
N ALA A 229 2.54 -14.68 -29.15
CA ALA A 229 2.32 -16.04 -29.67
C ALA A 229 0.99 -16.64 -29.21
N ALA A 230 0.52 -16.30 -27.99
CA ALA A 230 -0.69 -16.86 -27.40
C ALA A 230 -1.97 -16.14 -27.84
N LEU A 231 -1.90 -14.89 -28.27
CA LEU A 231 -3.05 -14.04 -28.57
C LEU A 231 -3.13 -13.69 -30.06
N PRO A 232 -4.37 -13.59 -30.63
CA PRO A 232 -4.57 -13.02 -31.95
C PRO A 232 -4.00 -11.59 -32.03
N GLN A 233 -3.50 -11.18 -33.20
CA GLN A 233 -2.76 -9.93 -33.39
C GLN A 233 -3.43 -8.70 -32.75
N LYS A 234 -4.73 -8.48 -33.00
CA LYS A 234 -5.48 -7.34 -32.41
C LYS A 234 -5.54 -7.39 -30.88
N ALA A 235 -5.72 -8.59 -30.29
CA ALA A 235 -5.73 -8.76 -28.83
C ALA A 235 -4.32 -8.60 -28.25
N GLY A 236 -3.28 -9.07 -28.94
CA GLY A 236 -1.88 -8.89 -28.56
C GLY A 236 -1.45 -7.43 -28.51
N GLU A 237 -1.82 -6.63 -29.51
CA GLU A 237 -1.55 -5.18 -29.55
C GLU A 237 -2.25 -4.45 -28.41
N ARG A 238 -3.54 -4.76 -28.15
CA ARG A 238 -4.30 -4.17 -27.05
C ARG A 238 -3.72 -4.53 -25.68
N THR A 239 -3.34 -5.78 -25.49
CA THR A 239 -2.71 -6.23 -24.23
C THR A 239 -1.34 -5.57 -24.04
N MET A 240 -0.57 -5.38 -25.11
CA MET A 240 0.71 -4.66 -25.04
C MET A 240 0.52 -3.18 -24.67
N HIS A 241 -0.54 -2.55 -25.17
CA HIS A 241 -0.90 -1.18 -24.77
C HIS A 241 -1.23 -1.11 -23.26
N ILE A 242 -2.07 -2.05 -22.77
CA ILE A 242 -2.41 -2.15 -21.33
C ILE A 242 -1.15 -2.34 -20.48
N LEU A 243 -0.24 -3.23 -20.88
CA LEU A 243 1.01 -3.46 -20.14
C LEU A 243 1.92 -2.23 -20.10
N LYS A 244 1.99 -1.46 -21.19
CA LYS A 244 2.74 -0.19 -21.21
C LYS A 244 2.12 0.84 -20.28
N LEU A 245 0.79 0.99 -20.29
CA LEU A 245 0.06 1.87 -19.37
C LEU A 245 0.30 1.45 -17.92
N THR A 246 0.18 0.16 -17.63
CA THR A 246 0.42 -0.41 -16.29
C THR A 246 1.83 -0.11 -15.81
N ASN A 247 2.84 -0.44 -16.61
CA ASN A 247 4.23 -0.15 -16.23
C ASN A 247 4.48 1.35 -16.04
N GLY A 248 3.89 2.20 -16.88
CA GLY A 248 3.96 3.66 -16.74
C GLY A 248 3.34 4.14 -15.44
N ALA A 249 2.10 3.73 -15.14
CA ALA A 249 1.38 4.11 -13.94
C ALA A 249 2.13 3.68 -12.67
N PHE A 250 2.56 2.42 -12.60
CA PHE A 250 3.32 1.89 -11.45
C PHE A 250 4.66 2.61 -11.27
N SER A 251 5.44 2.75 -12.34
CA SER A 251 6.75 3.42 -12.29
C SER A 251 6.61 4.87 -11.84
N SER A 252 5.67 5.60 -12.42
CA SER A 252 5.42 7.00 -12.08
C SER A 252 4.91 7.16 -10.64
N PHE A 253 4.00 6.30 -10.20
CA PHE A 253 3.48 6.32 -8.83
C PHE A 253 4.58 6.04 -7.81
N VAL A 254 5.35 4.95 -7.98
CA VAL A 254 6.41 4.59 -7.04
C VAL A 254 7.49 5.67 -6.99
N THR A 255 7.87 6.22 -8.16
CA THR A 255 8.84 7.32 -8.22
C THR A 255 8.33 8.56 -7.49
N GLY A 256 7.09 8.94 -7.75
CA GLY A 256 6.44 10.08 -7.10
C GLY A 256 6.38 9.89 -5.58
N GLN A 257 5.90 8.73 -5.13
CA GLN A 257 5.69 8.42 -3.72
C GLN A 257 7.02 8.37 -2.93
N VAL A 258 8.07 7.73 -3.49
CA VAL A 258 9.40 7.70 -2.85
C VAL A 258 10.01 9.10 -2.78
N THR A 259 9.84 9.90 -3.84
CA THR A 259 10.35 11.28 -3.88
C THR A 259 9.62 12.16 -2.86
N GLU A 260 8.30 12.05 -2.79
CA GLU A 260 7.46 12.75 -1.81
C GLU A 260 7.83 12.36 -0.38
N ALA A 261 7.94 11.07 -0.08
CA ALA A 261 8.34 10.56 1.23
C ALA A 261 9.69 11.13 1.70
N PHE A 262 10.67 11.21 0.78
CA PHE A 262 11.98 11.79 1.08
C PHE A 262 11.89 13.30 1.35
N ILE A 263 11.14 14.04 0.54
CA ILE A 263 10.94 15.48 0.71
C ILE A 263 10.23 15.75 2.04
N LEU A 264 9.13 15.05 2.32
CA LEU A 264 8.34 15.24 3.52
C LEU A 264 9.12 14.89 4.79
N GLY A 265 9.85 13.76 4.79
CA GLY A 265 10.72 13.39 5.90
C GLY A 265 11.81 14.41 6.16
N THR A 266 12.44 14.95 5.09
CA THR A 266 13.47 15.99 5.22
C THR A 266 12.90 17.29 5.78
N LEU A 267 11.77 17.77 5.25
CA LEU A 267 11.11 18.98 5.73
C LEU A 267 10.63 18.83 7.18
N CYS A 268 10.09 17.65 7.53
CA CYS A 268 9.68 17.34 8.89
C CYS A 268 10.88 17.37 9.84
N CYS A 269 12.00 16.75 9.48
CA CYS A 269 13.23 16.75 10.27
C CYS A 269 13.75 18.18 10.50
N LEU A 270 13.89 18.95 9.45
CA LEU A 270 14.34 20.33 9.51
C LEU A 270 13.41 21.21 10.35
N GLY A 271 12.11 21.10 10.14
CA GLY A 271 11.13 21.87 10.91
C GLY A 271 11.14 21.52 12.39
N MET A 272 11.20 20.24 12.74
CA MET A 272 11.31 19.79 14.12
C MET A 272 12.60 20.24 14.79
N LEU A 273 13.74 20.24 14.07
CA LEU A 273 15.00 20.74 14.58
C LEU A 273 14.96 22.26 14.82
N ILE A 274 14.39 23.03 13.91
CA ILE A 274 14.20 24.48 14.04
C ILE A 274 13.34 24.80 15.28
N LEU A 275 12.25 24.05 15.46
CA LEU A 275 11.34 24.19 16.61
C LEU A 275 11.88 23.55 17.90
N ARG A 276 13.06 22.96 17.87
CA ARG A 276 13.70 22.25 19.01
C ARG A 276 12.78 21.19 19.64
N LEU A 277 12.04 20.47 18.79
CA LEU A 277 11.18 19.38 19.22
C LEU A 277 12.01 18.11 19.49
N PRO A 278 11.65 17.31 20.51
CA PRO A 278 12.33 16.05 20.79
C PRO A 278 12.05 15.02 19.70
N TYR A 279 12.91 14.01 19.59
CA TYR A 279 12.78 12.90 18.64
C TYR A 279 12.67 13.32 17.16
N ALA A 280 13.28 14.46 16.77
CA ALA A 280 13.16 14.98 15.40
C ALA A 280 13.53 13.95 14.33
N LEU A 281 14.66 13.24 14.48
CA LEU A 281 15.11 12.26 13.51
C LEU A 281 14.18 11.02 13.45
N PRO A 282 13.88 10.30 14.55
CA PRO A 282 13.02 9.12 14.49
C PRO A 282 11.59 9.45 14.04
N VAL A 283 11.01 10.57 14.50
CA VAL A 283 9.66 10.97 14.07
C VAL A 283 9.61 11.30 12.58
N SER A 284 10.59 12.03 12.06
CA SER A 284 10.64 12.33 10.62
C SER A 284 10.90 11.10 9.76
N VAL A 285 11.66 10.13 10.24
CA VAL A 285 11.82 8.83 9.58
C VAL A 285 10.51 8.06 9.55
N ILE A 286 9.77 8.01 10.66
CA ILE A 286 8.45 7.37 10.72
C ILE A 286 7.50 8.05 9.73
N ILE A 287 7.42 9.38 9.74
CA ILE A 287 6.57 10.16 8.82
C ILE A 287 6.96 9.88 7.36
N SER A 288 8.25 9.86 7.04
CA SER A 288 8.73 9.52 5.70
C SER A 288 8.26 8.13 5.25
N PHE A 289 8.35 7.13 6.12
CA PHE A 289 7.89 5.77 5.81
C PHE A 289 6.38 5.64 5.70
N THR A 290 5.68 6.23 6.65
CA THR A 290 4.20 6.15 6.66
C THR A 290 3.60 6.92 5.49
N SER A 291 4.23 8.02 5.03
CA SER A 291 3.78 8.79 3.87
C SER A 291 3.81 7.99 2.56
N LEU A 292 4.54 6.87 2.50
CA LEU A 292 4.42 5.95 1.36
C LEU A 292 2.98 5.45 1.16
N ILE A 293 2.15 5.46 2.20
CA ILE A 293 0.72 5.14 2.12
C ILE A 293 -0.05 6.47 1.95
N PRO A 294 -0.58 6.78 0.76
CA PRO A 294 -1.28 8.03 0.53
C PRO A 294 -2.40 8.26 1.53
N ILE A 295 -2.57 9.49 1.99
CA ILE A 295 -3.60 9.93 2.95
C ILE A 295 -3.38 9.36 4.36
N PHE A 296 -3.31 8.03 4.52
CA PHE A 296 -3.18 7.37 5.82
C PHE A 296 -1.81 7.59 6.46
N GLY A 297 -0.76 7.76 5.66
CA GLY A 297 0.60 7.94 6.15
C GLY A 297 0.74 9.17 7.06
N ALA A 298 0.12 10.26 6.68
CA ALA A 298 0.11 11.50 7.47
C ALA A 298 -0.53 11.30 8.86
N TRP A 299 -1.67 10.60 8.93
CA TRP A 299 -2.37 10.31 10.19
C TRP A 299 -1.57 9.37 11.10
N ILE A 300 -1.00 8.31 10.53
CA ILE A 300 -0.16 7.37 11.28
C ILE A 300 1.07 8.07 11.81
N GLY A 301 1.73 8.88 10.97
CA GLY A 301 2.89 9.66 11.36
C GLY A 301 2.58 10.70 12.44
N ALA A 302 1.43 11.41 12.31
CA ALA A 302 0.95 12.37 13.31
C ALA A 302 0.68 11.69 14.65
N ALA A 303 -0.07 10.59 14.65
CA ALA A 303 -0.40 9.85 15.86
C ALA A 303 0.85 9.32 16.57
N THR A 304 1.76 8.68 15.80
CA THR A 304 2.99 8.13 16.36
C THR A 304 3.93 9.21 16.87
N GLY A 305 4.12 10.30 16.10
CA GLY A 305 4.97 11.43 16.50
C GLY A 305 4.42 12.15 17.72
N ALA A 306 3.12 12.46 17.76
CA ALA A 306 2.48 13.08 18.91
C ALA A 306 2.57 12.18 20.14
N PHE A 307 2.35 10.86 19.98
CA PHE A 307 2.50 9.88 21.06
C PHE A 307 3.91 9.89 21.65
N LEU A 308 4.96 9.89 20.83
CA LEU A 308 6.34 9.93 21.31
C LEU A 308 6.68 11.24 22.04
N ILE A 309 6.14 12.37 21.58
CA ILE A 309 6.48 13.69 22.09
C ILE A 309 5.66 14.06 23.33
N VAL A 310 4.41 13.60 23.45
CA VAL A 310 3.51 13.97 24.57
C VAL A 310 4.10 13.55 25.92
N PHE A 311 4.84 12.45 25.96
CA PHE A 311 5.49 11.94 27.17
C PHE A 311 6.72 12.74 27.58
N VAL A 312 7.26 13.57 26.69
CA VAL A 312 8.35 14.52 27.05
C VAL A 312 7.74 15.85 27.51
N SER A 313 6.75 16.36 26.76
CA SER A 313 6.04 17.58 27.08
C SER A 313 4.74 17.70 26.25
N PRO A 314 3.57 17.80 26.89
CA PRO A 314 2.31 18.00 26.19
C PRO A 314 2.29 19.26 25.31
N VAL A 315 2.93 20.34 25.78
CA VAL A 315 3.05 21.60 25.03
C VAL A 315 3.85 21.38 23.74
N LYS A 316 4.96 20.63 23.81
CA LYS A 316 5.75 20.29 22.61
C LYS A 316 4.99 19.37 21.67
N ALA A 317 4.16 18.45 22.18
CA ALA A 317 3.29 17.61 21.36
C ALA A 317 2.26 18.44 20.59
N LEU A 318 1.64 19.43 21.26
CA LEU A 318 0.73 20.37 20.61
C LEU A 318 1.44 21.21 19.55
N THR A 319 2.65 21.70 19.85
CA THR A 319 3.48 22.44 18.88
C THR A 319 3.81 21.56 17.66
N PHE A 320 4.15 20.28 17.88
CA PHE A 320 4.37 19.32 16.81
C PHE A 320 3.13 19.11 15.94
N LEU A 321 1.95 18.93 16.54
CA LEU A 321 0.71 18.76 15.79
C LEU A 321 0.37 19.98 14.93
N ILE A 322 0.53 21.19 15.49
CA ILE A 322 0.32 22.43 14.73
C ILE A 322 1.32 22.55 13.59
N PHE A 323 2.59 22.28 13.85
CA PHE A 323 3.64 22.26 12.83
C PHE A 323 3.31 21.23 11.74
N LEU A 324 2.92 20.02 12.12
CA LEU A 324 2.60 18.97 11.17
C LEU A 324 1.37 19.31 10.32
N LEU A 325 0.34 19.93 10.91
CA LEU A 325 -0.82 20.43 10.15
C LEU A 325 -0.40 21.44 9.07
N ILE A 326 0.49 22.37 9.42
CA ILE A 326 1.03 23.34 8.46
C ILE A 326 1.84 22.60 7.36
N LEU A 327 2.69 21.66 7.75
CA LEU A 327 3.48 20.87 6.82
C LEU A 327 2.59 20.06 5.86
N GLN A 328 1.49 19.48 6.36
CA GLN A 328 0.52 18.75 5.56
C GLN A 328 -0.24 19.66 4.58
N GLN A 329 -0.50 20.91 4.94
CA GLN A 329 -1.08 21.89 4.01
C GLN A 329 -0.09 22.24 2.89
N VAL A 330 1.19 22.39 3.21
CA VAL A 330 2.25 22.62 2.20
C VAL A 330 2.40 21.38 1.31
N GLU A 331 2.37 20.18 1.90
CA GLU A 331 2.44 18.93 1.17
C GLU A 331 1.27 18.80 0.18
N GLY A 332 0.03 18.87 0.67
CA GLY A 332 -1.18 18.63 -0.13
C GLY A 332 -1.39 19.67 -1.24
N ASN A 333 -1.02 20.94 -0.99
CA ASN A 333 -1.26 22.02 -1.97
C ASN A 333 -0.07 22.30 -2.88
N LEU A 334 1.17 22.01 -2.46
CA LEU A 334 2.36 22.40 -3.21
C LEU A 334 3.21 21.22 -3.67
N ILE A 335 3.49 20.26 -2.77
CA ILE A 335 4.41 19.14 -3.02
C ILE A 335 3.69 18.03 -3.79
N TYR A 336 2.58 17.53 -3.26
CA TYR A 336 1.84 16.41 -3.83
C TYR A 336 1.42 16.64 -5.29
N PRO A 337 0.82 17.78 -5.68
CA PRO A 337 0.44 18.03 -7.07
C PRO A 337 1.62 18.07 -8.05
N LYS A 338 2.79 18.50 -7.56
CA LYS A 338 4.00 18.61 -8.41
C LYS A 338 4.75 17.28 -8.52
N VAL A 339 4.78 16.48 -7.47
CA VAL A 339 5.59 15.27 -7.38
C VAL A 339 4.79 14.04 -7.80
N VAL A 340 3.60 13.87 -7.25
CA VAL A 340 2.74 12.70 -7.44
C VAL A 340 1.58 12.97 -8.40
N GLY A 341 0.91 14.10 -8.27
CA GLY A 341 -0.36 14.39 -8.95
C GLY A 341 -0.31 14.32 -10.47
N LYS A 342 0.78 14.79 -11.10
CA LYS A 342 0.98 14.66 -12.56
C LYS A 342 1.27 13.22 -13.01
N SER A 343 1.78 12.40 -12.11
CA SER A 343 2.24 11.05 -12.41
C SER A 343 1.11 10.01 -12.36
N VAL A 344 0.06 10.26 -11.60
CA VAL A 344 -1.04 9.30 -11.36
C VAL A 344 -2.27 9.62 -12.21
N GLY A 345 -2.50 10.90 -12.51
CA GLY A 345 -3.62 11.35 -13.36
C GLY A 345 -5.03 11.06 -12.80
N LEU A 346 -5.12 10.71 -11.50
CA LEU A 346 -6.38 10.39 -10.83
C LEU A 346 -6.90 11.59 -10.04
N PRO A 347 -8.21 11.90 -10.10
CA PRO A 347 -8.86 12.76 -9.12
C PRO A 347 -8.75 12.21 -7.70
N GLY A 348 -8.63 13.08 -6.69
CA GLY A 348 -8.39 12.68 -5.28
C GLY A 348 -9.43 11.69 -4.72
N LEU A 349 -10.71 11.80 -5.15
CA LEU A 349 -11.76 10.85 -4.78
C LEU A 349 -11.41 9.41 -5.15
N TRP A 350 -10.86 9.19 -6.36
CA TRP A 350 -10.48 7.86 -6.82
C TRP A 350 -9.23 7.33 -6.09
N VAL A 351 -8.33 8.23 -5.68
CA VAL A 351 -7.19 7.87 -4.82
C VAL A 351 -7.69 7.36 -3.48
N LEU A 352 -8.60 8.09 -2.83
CA LEU A 352 -9.22 7.68 -1.56
C LEU A 352 -9.95 6.34 -1.69
N ALA A 353 -10.77 6.18 -2.72
CA ALA A 353 -11.47 4.92 -2.99
C ALA A 353 -10.50 3.75 -3.21
N ALA A 354 -9.44 3.96 -4.00
CA ALA A 354 -8.43 2.94 -4.29
C ALA A 354 -7.70 2.49 -3.02
N VAL A 355 -7.32 3.44 -2.15
CA VAL A 355 -6.63 3.13 -0.88
C VAL A 355 -7.57 2.42 0.10
N THR A 356 -8.83 2.86 0.20
CA THR A 356 -9.81 2.25 1.11
C THR A 356 -10.17 0.82 0.68
N ILE A 357 -10.51 0.63 -0.59
CA ILE A 357 -10.87 -0.69 -1.15
C ILE A 357 -9.65 -1.62 -1.13
N GLY A 358 -8.50 -1.12 -1.57
CA GLY A 358 -7.26 -1.87 -1.57
C GLY A 358 -6.85 -2.28 -0.17
N GLY A 359 -6.96 -1.37 0.80
CA GLY A 359 -6.67 -1.61 2.21
C GLY A 359 -7.56 -2.69 2.82
N GLY A 360 -8.86 -2.64 2.53
CA GLY A 360 -9.82 -3.66 2.99
C GLY A 360 -9.57 -5.04 2.37
N ALA A 361 -9.12 -5.10 1.11
CA ALA A 361 -8.90 -6.35 0.40
C ALA A 361 -7.55 -7.02 0.72
N PHE A 362 -6.46 -6.24 0.77
CA PHE A 362 -5.08 -6.75 0.84
C PHE A 362 -4.21 -6.01 1.87
N GLY A 363 -4.81 -5.30 2.82
CA GLY A 363 -4.09 -4.56 3.86
C GLY A 363 -3.16 -3.48 3.30
N VAL A 364 -1.99 -3.30 3.92
CA VAL A 364 -1.01 -2.25 3.54
C VAL A 364 -0.56 -2.38 2.07
N LEU A 365 -0.35 -3.60 1.58
CA LEU A 365 0.00 -3.84 0.17
C LEU A 365 -1.11 -3.38 -0.76
N GLY A 366 -2.38 -3.63 -0.40
CA GLY A 366 -3.51 -3.16 -1.18
C GLY A 366 -3.66 -1.64 -1.18
N MET A 367 -3.34 -0.96 -0.08
CA MET A 367 -3.30 0.51 -0.03
C MET A 367 -2.26 1.07 -1.00
N LEU A 368 -1.06 0.48 -1.03
CA LEU A 368 0.03 0.93 -1.90
C LEU A 368 -0.25 0.63 -3.38
N LEU A 369 -0.73 -0.57 -3.70
CA LEU A 369 -0.94 -1.01 -5.07
C LEU A 369 -2.29 -0.57 -5.64
N GLY A 370 -3.26 -0.24 -4.79
CA GLY A 370 -4.60 0.18 -5.20
C GLY A 370 -4.61 1.42 -6.08
N VAL A 371 -3.79 2.41 -5.73
CA VAL A 371 -3.72 3.68 -6.49
C VAL A 371 -3.23 3.47 -7.92
N PRO A 372 -2.07 2.83 -8.20
CA PRO A 372 -1.64 2.58 -9.58
C PRO A 372 -2.58 1.64 -10.34
N VAL A 373 -3.20 0.65 -9.69
CA VAL A 373 -4.22 -0.20 -10.33
C VAL A 373 -5.43 0.62 -10.75
N CYS A 374 -5.96 1.46 -9.86
CA CYS A 374 -7.05 2.37 -10.16
C CYS A 374 -6.69 3.35 -11.29
N SER A 375 -5.44 3.85 -11.32
CA SER A 375 -4.94 4.72 -12.38
C SER A 375 -4.97 4.03 -13.75
N VAL A 376 -4.57 2.77 -13.82
CA VAL A 376 -4.64 1.98 -15.06
C VAL A 376 -6.09 1.80 -15.51
N ILE A 377 -6.99 1.42 -14.59
CA ILE A 377 -8.42 1.24 -14.89
C ILE A 377 -9.01 2.55 -15.42
N TYR A 378 -8.72 3.66 -14.74
CA TYR A 378 -9.19 4.98 -15.12
C TYR A 378 -8.69 5.40 -16.51
N ALA A 379 -7.41 5.18 -16.81
CA ALA A 379 -6.83 5.45 -18.11
C ALA A 379 -7.47 4.61 -19.22
N LEU A 380 -7.73 3.32 -18.97
CA LEU A 380 -8.40 2.43 -19.92
C LEU A 380 -9.85 2.86 -20.19
N VAL A 381 -10.57 3.30 -19.15
CA VAL A 381 -11.93 3.85 -19.32
C VAL A 381 -11.90 5.14 -20.13
N GLN A 382 -10.94 6.03 -19.88
CA GLN A 382 -10.78 7.25 -20.68
C GLN A 382 -10.46 6.94 -22.14
N ASP A 383 -9.56 5.98 -22.41
CA ASP A 383 -9.24 5.56 -23.77
C ASP A 383 -10.46 4.98 -24.49
N TYR A 384 -11.27 4.19 -23.76
CA TYR A 384 -12.51 3.65 -24.31
C TYR A 384 -13.54 4.75 -24.65
N LEU A 385 -13.72 5.73 -23.75
CA LEU A 385 -14.64 6.84 -23.97
C LEU A 385 -14.21 7.73 -25.13
N ARG A 386 -12.90 7.98 -25.28
CA ARG A 386 -12.33 8.76 -26.40
C ARG A 386 -12.44 8.03 -27.74
N ALA A 387 -12.46 6.70 -27.74
CA ALA A 387 -12.62 5.90 -28.93
C ALA A 387 -14.08 5.86 -29.46
N GLN A 388 -15.08 6.26 -28.65
CA GLN A 388 -16.46 6.42 -29.10
C GLN A 388 -16.59 7.75 -29.86
N PRO A 389 -17.19 7.73 -31.08
CA PRO A 389 -17.50 8.98 -31.76
C PRO A 389 -18.41 9.82 -30.87
N ALA A 390 -18.05 11.11 -30.69
CA ALA A 390 -18.87 12.05 -29.95
C ALA A 390 -20.29 12.00 -30.53
N GLN A 391 -21.27 11.61 -29.72
CA GLN A 391 -22.67 11.79 -30.10
C GLN A 391 -22.86 13.29 -30.28
N GLN A 392 -23.00 13.72 -31.53
CA GLN A 392 -23.38 15.10 -31.83
C GLN A 392 -24.62 15.42 -31.01
N PRO A 393 -24.66 16.53 -30.28
CA PRO A 393 -25.89 16.97 -29.66
C PRO A 393 -26.96 17.08 -30.76
N PRO A 394 -28.22 16.67 -30.50
CA PRO A 394 -29.31 16.79 -31.49
C PRO A 394 -29.33 18.23 -32.00
N ALA A 395 -29.37 18.35 -33.32
CA ALA A 395 -29.45 19.65 -33.98
C ALA A 395 -30.64 20.44 -33.36
N PRO A 396 -30.48 21.75 -33.08
CA PRO A 396 -31.59 22.54 -32.56
C PRO A 396 -32.77 22.44 -33.54
N PRO A 397 -34.03 22.34 -33.05
CA PRO A 397 -35.20 22.28 -33.91
C PRO A 397 -35.18 23.48 -34.82
N ALA A 398 -35.36 23.21 -36.16
CA ALA A 398 -35.50 24.25 -37.15
C ALA A 398 -36.68 25.14 -36.75
N GLU A 399 -36.44 26.41 -36.45
CA GLU A 399 -37.48 27.42 -36.28
C GLU A 399 -38.25 27.51 -37.62
N GLN A 400 -39.55 27.12 -37.55
CA GLN A 400 -40.50 27.37 -38.61
C GLN A 400 -41.19 28.70 -38.36
#